data_839678835b216a6c7a31b98f7683af56
#
_entry.id   839678835b216a6c7a31b98f7683af56
#
_cell.length_a   1.000
_cell.length_b   1.000
_cell.length_c   1.000
_cell.angle_alpha   90.00
_cell.angle_beta   90.00
_cell.angle_gamma   90.00
#
_symmetry.space_group_name_H-M   'P 1'
#
loop_
_entity.id
_entity.type
_entity.pdbx_description
1 polymer ?
#
loop_
_entity_poly.entity_id
_entity_poly.type
_entity_poly.pdbx_seq_one_letter_code
_entity_poly.pdbx_strand_id
1 'polypeptide(L)'
;QFDLDANQITQEYNEHQGAVNTITFVDMNRRFVSTSDDKSLRAWDYDIPVPIKLVADPLMHSMPSVTLHPSHRWLACQTMNNSISVFSAENFKARKKAFRGHTPAGFACQVGFSPDGRFLSSGDSQGDMVFWDWKSGHQLKRLHTHKDVVIAHEWLPHETSKIVTGSWDGLIKLWT
;
A
#
# COMPACT_ATOMS: atom_id res chain seq x y z
N GLN A 1 -17.72 9.95 -2.58
CA GLN A 1 -17.27 11.27 -3.06
C GLN A 1 -18.11 12.34 -2.38
N PHE A 2 -17.45 13.38 -1.89
CA PHE A 2 -18.07 14.45 -1.15
C PHE A 2 -17.69 15.79 -1.80
N ASP A 3 -18.67 16.62 -2.10
CA ASP A 3 -18.48 17.98 -2.58
C ASP A 3 -18.35 18.91 -1.39
N LEU A 4 -17.19 19.54 -1.24
CA LEU A 4 -16.90 20.43 -0.12
C LEU A 4 -17.62 21.78 -0.23
N ASP A 5 -17.87 22.27 -1.44
CA ASP A 5 -18.55 23.54 -1.68
C ASP A 5 -20.06 23.41 -1.48
N ALA A 6 -20.65 22.34 -2.00
CA ALA A 6 -22.07 22.04 -1.86
C ALA A 6 -22.40 21.34 -0.51
N ASN A 7 -21.36 20.90 0.23
CA ASN A 7 -21.48 20.16 1.50
C ASN A 7 -22.42 18.95 1.41
N GLN A 8 -22.27 18.15 0.33
CA GLN A 8 -23.13 16.99 0.11
C GLN A 8 -22.36 15.81 -0.53
N ILE A 9 -22.91 14.61 -0.33
CA ILE A 9 -22.43 13.42 -1.01
C ILE A 9 -22.89 13.48 -2.46
N THR A 10 -21.93 13.43 -3.39
CA THR A 10 -22.21 13.44 -4.85
C THR A 10 -22.18 12.05 -5.45
N GLN A 11 -21.41 11.12 -4.88
CA GLN A 11 -21.30 9.76 -5.38
C GLN A 11 -20.93 8.78 -4.28
N GLU A 12 -21.56 7.60 -4.28
CA GLU A 12 -21.23 6.46 -3.42
C GLU A 12 -20.72 5.28 -4.27
N TYR A 13 -19.77 4.52 -3.71
CA TYR A 13 -19.15 3.33 -4.30
C TYR A 13 -19.35 2.19 -3.30
N ASN A 14 -20.43 1.42 -3.43
CA ASN A 14 -20.94 0.53 -2.39
C ASN A 14 -20.86 -0.98 -2.72
N GLU A 15 -19.99 -1.37 -3.65
CA GLU A 15 -19.89 -2.75 -4.13
C GLU A 15 -19.08 -3.71 -3.23
N HIS A 16 -18.23 -3.17 -2.33
CA HIS A 16 -17.47 -4.03 -1.41
C HIS A 16 -18.38 -4.72 -0.39
N GLN A 17 -18.05 -5.99 -0.08
CA GLN A 17 -18.80 -6.81 0.88
C GLN A 17 -18.17 -6.83 2.27
N GLY A 18 -17.11 -6.08 2.50
CA GLY A 18 -16.40 -5.93 3.76
C GLY A 18 -15.87 -4.53 3.96
N ALA A 19 -15.25 -4.27 5.09
CA ALA A 19 -14.66 -2.98 5.39
C ALA A 19 -13.65 -2.57 4.31
N VAL A 20 -13.73 -1.32 3.84
CA VAL A 20 -12.78 -0.76 2.88
C VAL A 20 -11.54 -0.29 3.63
N ASN A 21 -10.38 -0.83 3.27
CA ASN A 21 -9.11 -0.57 3.95
C ASN A 21 -8.34 0.59 3.33
N THR A 22 -8.31 0.67 1.98
CA THR A 22 -7.50 1.65 1.27
C THR A 22 -8.22 2.22 0.06
N ILE A 23 -7.85 3.45 -0.29
CA ILE A 23 -8.18 4.09 -1.57
C ILE A 23 -6.89 4.68 -2.12
N THR A 24 -6.54 4.32 -3.35
CA THR A 24 -5.32 4.81 -4.01
C THR A 24 -5.64 5.29 -5.42
N PHE A 25 -5.39 6.55 -5.70
CA PHE A 25 -5.57 7.11 -7.04
C PHE A 25 -4.50 6.59 -8.01
N VAL A 26 -4.93 6.33 -9.24
CA VAL A 26 -4.09 5.85 -10.35
C VAL A 26 -4.46 6.61 -11.63
N ASP A 27 -3.71 6.39 -12.70
CA ASP A 27 -3.99 6.95 -14.02
C ASP A 27 -4.24 8.48 -14.00
N MET A 28 -3.31 9.21 -13.38
CA MET A 28 -3.38 10.67 -13.24
C MET A 28 -4.69 11.14 -12.58
N ASN A 29 -5.13 10.41 -11.56
CA ASN A 29 -6.35 10.65 -10.77
C ASN A 29 -7.68 10.46 -11.53
N ARG A 30 -7.67 9.89 -12.72
CA ARG A 30 -8.91 9.52 -13.45
C ARG A 30 -9.54 8.26 -12.89
N ARG A 31 -8.73 7.43 -12.24
CA ARG A 31 -9.14 6.15 -11.66
C ARG A 31 -8.64 6.05 -10.23
N PHE A 32 -9.27 5.19 -9.49
CA PHE A 32 -8.75 4.77 -8.18
C PHE A 32 -8.97 3.28 -7.97
N VAL A 33 -8.19 2.73 -7.08
CA VAL A 33 -8.39 1.37 -6.57
C VAL A 33 -8.78 1.42 -5.11
N SER A 34 -9.65 0.51 -4.71
CA SER A 34 -9.99 0.26 -3.32
C SER A 34 -9.67 -1.19 -2.96
N THR A 35 -9.28 -1.42 -1.72
CA THR A 35 -9.09 -2.76 -1.17
C THR A 35 -9.94 -2.93 0.08
N SER A 36 -10.37 -4.16 0.35
CA SER A 36 -11.32 -4.46 1.40
C SER A 36 -11.00 -5.77 2.10
N ASP A 37 -11.61 -5.95 3.28
CA ASP A 37 -11.61 -7.21 4.02
C ASP A 37 -12.37 -8.33 3.32
N ASP A 38 -13.15 -8.01 2.27
CA ASP A 38 -13.73 -8.99 1.36
C ASP A 38 -12.68 -9.69 0.48
N LYS A 39 -11.38 -9.40 0.71
CA LYS A 39 -10.21 -9.95 0.01
C LYS A 39 -10.18 -9.60 -1.48
N SER A 40 -10.81 -8.51 -1.87
CA SER A 40 -10.83 -8.03 -3.24
C SER A 40 -10.11 -6.69 -3.40
N LEU A 41 -9.65 -6.45 -4.63
CA LEU A 41 -9.28 -5.15 -5.13
C LEU A 41 -10.28 -4.76 -6.22
N ARG A 42 -10.85 -3.57 -6.11
CA ARG A 42 -11.74 -3.00 -7.12
C ARG A 42 -11.11 -1.77 -7.72
N ALA A 43 -11.24 -1.64 -9.02
CA ALA A 43 -10.81 -0.45 -9.74
C ALA A 43 -12.05 0.28 -10.28
N TRP A 44 -12.01 1.59 -10.21
CA TRP A 44 -13.11 2.49 -10.51
C TRP A 44 -12.66 3.61 -11.44
N ASP A 45 -13.50 3.99 -12.37
CA ASP A 45 -13.37 5.30 -12.99
C ASP A 45 -14.00 6.35 -12.05
N TYR A 46 -13.36 7.53 -11.98
CA TYR A 46 -13.89 8.62 -11.18
C TYR A 46 -15.30 9.01 -11.68
N ASP A 47 -16.21 9.34 -10.76
CA ASP A 47 -17.63 9.62 -11.00
C ASP A 47 -18.50 8.45 -11.49
N ILE A 48 -17.97 7.24 -11.66
CA ILE A 48 -18.73 6.07 -12.10
C ILE A 48 -18.84 5.05 -10.96
N PRO A 49 -20.04 4.78 -10.39
CA PRO A 49 -20.22 3.94 -9.21
C PRO A 49 -20.15 2.43 -9.49
N VAL A 50 -19.76 2.04 -10.69
CA VAL A 50 -19.61 0.63 -11.08
C VAL A 50 -18.12 0.31 -11.25
N PRO A 51 -17.60 -0.77 -10.63
CA PRO A 51 -16.20 -1.12 -10.78
C PRO A 51 -15.88 -1.53 -12.21
N ILE A 52 -14.89 -0.91 -12.81
CA ILE A 52 -14.38 -1.29 -14.14
C ILE A 52 -13.61 -2.61 -14.08
N LYS A 53 -13.12 -2.98 -12.91
CA LYS A 53 -12.40 -4.22 -12.67
C LYS A 53 -12.59 -4.70 -11.24
N LEU A 54 -12.93 -5.99 -11.11
CA LEU A 54 -12.84 -6.74 -9.86
C LEU A 54 -11.66 -7.70 -9.97
N VAL A 55 -10.78 -7.66 -8.98
CA VAL A 55 -9.71 -8.63 -8.78
C VAL A 55 -10.00 -9.35 -7.47
N ALA A 56 -10.42 -10.59 -7.57
CA ALA A 56 -10.69 -11.48 -6.45
C ALA A 56 -10.23 -12.88 -6.83
N ASP A 57 -9.48 -13.51 -5.96
CA ASP A 57 -9.00 -14.88 -6.12
C ASP A 57 -9.16 -15.57 -4.75
N PRO A 58 -9.57 -16.85 -4.70
CA PRO A 58 -9.70 -17.58 -3.43
C PRO A 58 -8.46 -17.58 -2.55
N LEU A 59 -7.28 -17.39 -3.14
CA LEU A 59 -6.00 -17.32 -2.42
C LEU A 59 -5.60 -15.90 -2.03
N MET A 60 -6.38 -14.90 -2.40
CA MET A 60 -6.12 -13.52 -1.97
C MET A 60 -6.42 -13.31 -0.49
N HIS A 61 -5.69 -12.41 0.09
CA HIS A 61 -5.88 -11.94 1.46
C HIS A 61 -6.23 -10.46 1.46
N SER A 62 -6.80 -9.98 2.56
CA SER A 62 -7.02 -8.56 2.77
C SER A 62 -5.71 -7.77 2.60
N MET A 63 -5.83 -6.58 2.02
CA MET A 63 -4.69 -5.70 1.70
C MET A 63 -4.86 -4.36 2.44
N PRO A 64 -4.36 -4.28 3.69
CA PRO A 64 -4.59 -3.11 4.54
C PRO A 64 -3.71 -1.90 4.20
N SER A 65 -2.71 -2.06 3.35
CA SER A 65 -1.86 -0.96 2.89
C SER A 65 -1.53 -1.11 1.41
N VAL A 66 -1.73 -0.04 0.65
CA VAL A 66 -1.47 0.02 -0.79
C VAL A 66 -0.75 1.31 -1.12
N THR A 67 0.29 1.23 -1.93
CA THR A 67 1.01 2.40 -2.44
C THR A 67 1.26 2.30 -3.93
N LEU A 68 1.23 3.45 -4.60
CA LEU A 68 1.53 3.57 -6.01
C LEU A 68 3.03 3.81 -6.20
N HIS A 69 3.66 3.03 -7.08
CA HIS A 69 5.06 3.23 -7.45
C HIS A 69 5.25 4.60 -8.14
N PRO A 70 6.35 5.34 -7.91
CA PRO A 70 6.61 6.64 -8.54
C PRO A 70 6.52 6.67 -10.06
N SER A 71 6.72 5.55 -10.75
CA SER A 71 6.50 5.47 -12.20
C SER A 71 5.02 5.40 -12.62
N HIS A 72 4.09 5.40 -11.69
CA HIS A 72 2.63 5.25 -11.89
C HIS A 72 2.20 3.95 -12.60
N ARG A 73 3.10 2.94 -12.71
CA ARG A 73 2.82 1.68 -13.42
C ARG A 73 2.43 0.52 -12.52
N TRP A 74 2.76 0.59 -11.23
CA TRP A 74 2.66 -0.52 -10.31
C TRP A 74 2.05 -0.09 -8.98
N LEU A 75 1.27 -1.01 -8.40
CA LEU A 75 0.78 -0.93 -7.04
C LEU A 75 1.49 -1.99 -6.22
N ALA A 76 2.01 -1.61 -5.06
CA ALA A 76 2.48 -2.53 -4.03
C ALA A 76 1.43 -2.60 -2.94
N CYS A 77 0.94 -3.81 -2.68
CA CYS A 77 -0.15 -4.06 -1.75
C CYS A 77 0.34 -5.00 -0.65
N GLN A 78 0.43 -4.52 0.56
CA GLN A 78 0.69 -5.39 1.70
C GLN A 78 -0.50 -6.30 1.91
N THR A 79 -0.24 -7.58 2.12
CA THR A 79 -1.27 -8.60 2.32
C THR A 79 -1.15 -9.23 3.70
N MET A 80 -2.28 -9.67 4.26
CA MET A 80 -2.34 -10.26 5.59
C MET A 80 -1.64 -11.62 5.71
N ASN A 81 -1.09 -12.16 4.61
CA ASN A 81 -0.26 -13.37 4.61
C ASN A 81 1.25 -13.10 4.72
N ASN A 82 1.65 -11.95 5.26
CA ASN A 82 3.04 -11.52 5.44
C ASN A 82 3.82 -11.41 4.12
N SER A 83 3.15 -10.90 3.09
CA SER A 83 3.81 -10.61 1.81
C SER A 83 3.32 -9.27 1.23
N ILE A 84 4.07 -8.75 0.27
CA ILE A 84 3.64 -7.61 -0.52
C ILE A 84 3.41 -8.10 -1.95
N SER A 85 2.17 -8.05 -2.40
CA SER A 85 1.77 -8.39 -3.77
C SER A 85 1.88 -7.18 -4.68
N VAL A 86 2.15 -7.43 -5.97
CA VAL A 86 2.29 -6.37 -6.96
C VAL A 86 1.21 -6.49 -8.02
N PHE A 87 0.55 -5.38 -8.31
CA PHE A 87 -0.43 -5.28 -9.39
C PHE A 87 -0.02 -4.21 -10.39
N SER A 88 -0.43 -4.40 -11.65
CA SER A 88 -0.32 -3.33 -12.64
C SER A 88 -1.34 -2.24 -12.33
N ALA A 89 -0.92 -0.97 -12.34
CA ALA A 89 -1.83 0.16 -12.15
C ALA A 89 -2.66 0.47 -13.41
N GLU A 90 -2.29 -0.09 -14.56
CA GLU A 90 -2.98 0.11 -15.84
C GLU A 90 -4.15 -0.87 -16.03
N ASN A 91 -3.88 -2.17 -15.83
CA ASN A 91 -4.84 -3.24 -16.12
C ASN A 91 -5.21 -4.09 -14.90
N PHE A 92 -4.67 -3.75 -13.73
CA PHE A 92 -4.94 -4.35 -12.42
C PHE A 92 -4.65 -5.85 -12.33
N LYS A 93 -3.83 -6.38 -13.24
CA LYS A 93 -3.41 -7.77 -13.20
C LYS A 93 -2.32 -7.97 -12.14
N ALA A 94 -2.47 -9.03 -11.36
CA ALA A 94 -1.45 -9.46 -10.42
C ALA A 94 -0.16 -9.88 -11.15
N ARG A 95 0.97 -9.55 -10.59
CA ARG A 95 2.28 -10.02 -11.03
C ARG A 95 2.69 -11.24 -10.22
N LYS A 96 3.50 -12.10 -10.81
CA LYS A 96 4.12 -13.23 -10.09
C LYS A 96 5.12 -12.78 -9.01
N LYS A 97 5.56 -11.52 -9.09
CA LYS A 97 6.50 -10.92 -8.14
C LYS A 97 5.79 -10.61 -6.82
N ALA A 98 6.37 -11.06 -5.74
CA ALA A 98 5.95 -10.73 -4.38
C ALA A 98 7.18 -10.52 -3.52
N PHE A 99 7.08 -9.63 -2.52
CA PHE A 99 8.15 -9.39 -1.56
C PHE A 99 7.78 -10.06 -0.25
N ARG A 100 8.77 -10.68 0.38
CA ARG A 100 8.62 -11.44 1.60
C ARG A 100 9.77 -11.15 2.56
N GLY A 101 9.66 -11.67 3.78
CA GLY A 101 10.72 -11.54 4.78
C GLY A 101 10.42 -10.53 5.88
N HIS A 102 9.27 -9.86 5.87
CA HIS A 102 8.72 -9.09 6.98
C HIS A 102 7.51 -9.83 7.57
N THR A 103 7.13 -9.50 8.79
CA THR A 103 6.04 -10.15 9.50
C THR A 103 5.10 -9.10 10.09
N PRO A 104 4.18 -8.54 9.30
CA PRO A 104 3.19 -7.59 9.81
C PRO A 104 2.26 -8.17 10.87
N ALA A 105 2.11 -9.51 10.93
CA ALA A 105 1.31 -10.23 11.93
C ALA A 105 -0.14 -9.72 12.06
N GLY A 106 -0.74 -9.30 10.96
CA GLY A 106 -2.11 -8.77 10.95
C GLY A 106 -2.22 -7.26 11.14
N PHE A 107 -1.12 -6.56 11.39
CA PHE A 107 -1.14 -5.10 11.45
C PHE A 107 -1.09 -4.47 10.05
N ALA A 108 -1.74 -3.32 9.93
CA ALA A 108 -1.75 -2.53 8.69
C ALA A 108 -0.46 -1.71 8.52
N CYS A 109 0.71 -2.37 8.64
CA CYS A 109 1.99 -1.68 8.47
C CYS A 109 2.05 -1.06 7.07
N GLN A 110 2.40 0.21 7.01
CA GLN A 110 2.48 0.93 5.75
C GLN A 110 3.55 0.34 4.85
N VAL A 111 3.25 0.22 3.55
CA VAL A 111 4.20 -0.08 2.50
C VAL A 111 4.51 1.20 1.73
N GLY A 112 5.78 1.47 1.42
CA GLY A 112 6.20 2.71 0.76
C GLY A 112 7.33 2.50 -0.24
N PHE A 113 7.46 3.44 -1.17
CA PHE A 113 8.56 3.49 -2.13
C PHE A 113 9.49 4.66 -1.82
N SER A 114 10.79 4.45 -2.08
CA SER A 114 11.70 5.59 -2.18
C SER A 114 11.28 6.52 -3.32
N PRO A 115 11.60 7.84 -3.25
CA PRO A 115 11.18 8.81 -4.27
C PRO A 115 11.62 8.47 -5.69
N ASP A 116 12.76 7.79 -5.85
CA ASP A 116 13.27 7.31 -7.13
C ASP A 116 12.67 5.98 -7.59
N GLY A 117 11.83 5.34 -6.77
CA GLY A 117 11.20 4.05 -7.05
C GLY A 117 12.13 2.84 -7.05
N ARG A 118 13.38 2.98 -6.59
CA ARG A 118 14.35 1.87 -6.56
C ARG A 118 14.13 0.93 -5.38
N PHE A 119 13.64 1.45 -4.28
CA PHE A 119 13.47 0.70 -3.04
C PHE A 119 12.00 0.62 -2.66
N LEU A 120 11.60 -0.54 -2.19
CA LEU A 120 10.36 -0.79 -1.48
C LEU A 120 10.67 -0.97 -0.02
N SER A 121 9.83 -0.46 0.87
CA SER A 121 9.99 -0.60 2.31
C SER A 121 8.68 -0.92 3.00
N SER A 122 8.76 -1.59 4.13
CA SER A 122 7.63 -1.84 5.02
C SER A 122 8.10 -1.96 6.45
N GLY A 123 7.28 -1.52 7.38
CA GLY A 123 7.43 -1.87 8.78
C GLY A 123 6.95 -3.29 9.05
N ASP A 124 7.24 -3.78 10.25
CA ASP A 124 6.70 -5.05 10.74
C ASP A 124 6.31 -5.00 12.23
N SER A 125 5.76 -6.12 12.72
CA SER A 125 5.27 -6.24 14.11
C SER A 125 6.38 -6.35 15.15
N GLN A 126 7.62 -6.54 14.74
CA GLN A 126 8.79 -6.71 15.63
C GLN A 126 9.57 -5.41 15.84
N GLY A 127 9.08 -4.30 15.29
CA GLY A 127 9.78 -3.02 15.34
C GLY A 127 10.84 -2.87 14.25
N ASP A 128 10.82 -3.71 13.25
CA ASP A 128 11.78 -3.69 12.16
C ASP A 128 11.24 -2.93 10.95
N MET A 129 12.15 -2.23 10.28
CA MET A 129 11.97 -1.76 8.90
C MET A 129 12.70 -2.69 7.95
N VAL A 130 11.99 -3.16 6.93
CA VAL A 130 12.56 -4.04 5.90
C VAL A 130 12.57 -3.32 4.56
N PHE A 131 13.68 -3.48 3.84
CA PHE A 131 13.93 -2.81 2.57
C PHE A 131 14.24 -3.84 1.49
N TRP A 132 13.66 -3.65 0.31
CA TRP A 132 13.90 -4.50 -0.86
C TRP A 132 14.31 -3.67 -2.07
N ASP A 133 15.17 -4.24 -2.90
CA ASP A 133 15.38 -3.74 -4.25
C ASP A 133 14.14 -4.02 -5.12
N TRP A 134 13.55 -2.96 -5.65
CA TRP A 134 12.32 -3.09 -6.44
C TRP A 134 12.52 -3.94 -7.69
N LYS A 135 13.65 -3.83 -8.37
CA LYS A 135 13.90 -4.50 -9.64
C LYS A 135 14.15 -6.00 -9.46
N SER A 136 15.02 -6.38 -8.54
CA SER A 136 15.37 -7.79 -8.30
C SER A 136 14.38 -8.49 -7.38
N GLY A 137 13.75 -7.78 -6.45
CA GLY A 137 12.91 -8.33 -5.38
C GLY A 137 13.70 -8.85 -4.18
N HIS A 138 15.02 -8.69 -4.20
CA HIS A 138 15.86 -9.15 -3.09
C HIS A 138 15.69 -8.22 -1.88
N GLN A 139 15.61 -8.83 -0.70
CA GLN A 139 15.71 -8.08 0.54
C GLN A 139 17.14 -7.56 0.69
N LEU A 140 17.26 -6.25 0.85
CA LEU A 140 18.56 -5.58 1.00
C LEU A 140 18.96 -5.43 2.46
N LYS A 141 17.99 -5.02 3.29
CA LYS A 141 18.27 -4.70 4.69
C LYS A 141 17.04 -4.91 5.55
N ARG A 142 17.30 -5.28 6.81
CA ARG A 142 16.38 -5.26 7.92
C ARG A 142 17.02 -4.43 9.02
N LEU A 143 16.33 -3.45 9.55
CA LEU A 143 16.80 -2.58 10.63
C LEU A 143 15.81 -2.64 11.79
N HIS A 144 16.30 -2.96 12.97
CA HIS A 144 15.52 -2.81 14.18
C HIS A 144 15.44 -1.33 14.54
N THR A 145 14.29 -0.72 14.29
CA THR A 145 14.10 0.73 14.42
C THR A 145 13.34 1.10 15.67
N HIS A 146 12.43 0.26 16.14
CA HIS A 146 11.54 0.53 17.24
C HIS A 146 11.38 -0.69 18.16
N LYS A 147 10.80 -0.48 19.34
CA LYS A 147 10.53 -1.55 20.32
C LYS A 147 9.18 -2.24 20.08
N ASP A 148 8.31 -1.67 19.25
CA ASP A 148 6.97 -2.15 18.95
C ASP A 148 6.69 -1.96 17.46
N VAL A 149 5.49 -2.35 17.01
CA VAL A 149 5.06 -2.31 15.61
C VAL A 149 5.44 -1.00 14.93
N VAL A 150 6.12 -1.08 13.80
CA VAL A 150 6.33 0.06 12.90
C VAL A 150 5.12 0.17 11.98
N ILE A 151 4.19 1.02 12.35
CA ILE A 151 2.90 1.13 11.65
C ILE A 151 2.96 2.05 10.44
N ALA A 152 3.79 3.09 10.49
CA ALA A 152 3.88 4.10 9.45
C ALA A 152 5.33 4.49 9.18
N HIS A 153 5.62 4.83 7.94
CA HIS A 153 6.89 5.42 7.55
C HIS A 153 6.73 6.25 6.29
N GLU A 154 7.60 7.23 6.12
CA GLU A 154 7.60 8.10 4.94
C GLU A 154 9.03 8.41 4.52
N TRP A 155 9.32 8.30 3.24
CA TRP A 155 10.58 8.75 2.65
C TRP A 155 10.55 10.26 2.46
N LEU A 156 11.65 10.92 2.74
CA LEU A 156 11.75 12.34 2.41
C LEU A 156 11.66 12.52 0.88
N PRO A 157 10.77 13.39 0.37
CA PRO A 157 10.46 13.44 -1.07
C PRO A 157 11.64 13.76 -1.99
N HIS A 158 12.65 14.45 -1.46
CA HIS A 158 13.80 14.88 -2.25
C HIS A 158 15.10 14.15 -1.88
N GLU A 159 15.03 13.18 -0.95
CA GLU A 159 16.20 12.48 -0.45
C GLU A 159 15.96 10.98 -0.31
N THR A 160 16.61 10.20 -1.16
CA THR A 160 16.47 8.73 -1.19
C THR A 160 17.18 8.00 -0.05
N SER A 161 17.89 8.73 0.81
CA SER A 161 18.64 8.17 1.95
C SER A 161 17.98 8.43 3.30
N LYS A 162 16.91 9.22 3.35
CA LYS A 162 16.26 9.58 4.60
C LYS A 162 14.82 9.07 4.68
N ILE A 163 14.48 8.54 5.84
CA ILE A 163 13.15 8.00 6.12
C ILE A 163 12.73 8.36 7.55
N VAL A 164 11.46 8.71 7.71
CA VAL A 164 10.83 8.90 9.02
C VAL A 164 10.00 7.67 9.32
N THR A 165 10.04 7.19 10.54
CA THR A 165 9.25 6.04 11.01
C THR A 165 8.45 6.40 12.24
N GLY A 166 7.24 5.86 12.32
CA GLY A 166 6.33 5.98 13.47
C GLY A 166 5.92 4.60 13.97
N SER A 167 5.91 4.43 15.27
CA SER A 167 5.65 3.15 15.92
C SER A 167 4.68 3.27 17.09
N TRP A 168 4.08 2.15 17.45
CA TRP A 168 3.25 2.04 18.64
C TRP A 168 4.04 2.12 19.95
N ASP A 169 5.38 2.15 19.88
CA ASP A 169 6.20 2.51 21.04
C ASP A 169 6.10 4.00 21.43
N GLY A 170 5.27 4.77 20.71
CA GLY A 170 5.04 6.20 20.95
C GLY A 170 6.11 7.12 20.38
N LEU A 171 7.04 6.61 19.59
CA LEU A 171 8.16 7.39 19.05
C LEU A 171 8.04 7.60 17.54
N ILE A 172 8.53 8.77 17.12
CA ILE A 172 8.84 9.08 15.72
C ILE A 172 10.36 9.23 15.62
N LYS A 173 10.96 8.58 14.63
CA LYS A 173 12.41 8.60 14.40
C LYS A 173 12.74 8.96 12.96
N LEU A 174 13.78 9.78 12.78
CA LEU A 174 14.39 10.09 11.49
C LEU A 174 15.67 9.27 11.34
N TRP A 175 15.80 8.61 10.20
CA TRP A 175 16.95 7.79 9.82
C TRP A 175 17.67 8.41 8.63
N THR A 176 19.00 8.40 8.67
CA THR A 176 19.87 8.97 7.63
C THR A 176 20.91 7.95 7.18
#